data_44b6a28e128d9acd0d53044f7595871c
#
_entry.id   44b6a28e128d9acd0d53044f7595871c
#
_cell.length_a   1.000
_cell.length_b   1.000
_cell.length_c   1.000
_cell.angle_alpha   90.00
_cell.angle_beta   90.00
_cell.angle_gamma   90.00
#
_symmetry.space_group_name_H-M   'P 1'
#
loop_
_entity.id
_entity.type
_entity.pdbx_description
1 polymer ?
#
loop_
_entity_poly.entity_id
_entity_poly.type
_entity_poly.pdbx_seq_one_letter_code
_entity_poly.pdbx_strand_id
1 'polypeptide(L)'
;MKNLDKYLSLLNEEVDGLLLTSRYSRHYGAEFDISEGVAVVSKKGCRYFTDSRYIESAENGIKGFEVLPINQFTGFIKRINDAIADFGIHTLGFEENYLTVGELMSYEKNLNAKLVPFNKEINGFRGVKEEWELDRMRKAQEITDKAFADVLPRIKVGMTELELQAELIYCLYKNGGQGLSFDPIVVSGPNTSLPHGVAGERKIQEGDFVTMDFGVLYQGYCSDMTRTVAVGYATEEMKKVYEIVAAAQLAGIAATKAGVIGKEIDAAARKVITDAGYGEYFGHGYGHSLGLEIHEAPNPNPGNPNPMPLGAVCSAEPGIYLPGKFGVRIEDVTIVGENGVEIITKSPKNLIIV
;
A
#
# COMPACT_ATOMS: atom_id res chain seq x y z
N MET A 1 7.02 -15.87 13.95
CA MET A 1 7.20 -17.01 12.96
C MET A 1 7.84 -16.40 11.73
N LYS A 2 8.80 -17.06 11.07
CA LYS A 2 9.31 -16.55 9.79
C LYS A 2 8.19 -16.60 8.75
N ASN A 3 8.19 -15.67 7.80
CA ASN A 3 7.11 -15.60 6.81
C ASN A 3 7.00 -16.87 5.95
N LEU A 4 8.13 -17.49 5.62
CA LEU A 4 8.13 -18.79 4.93
C LEU A 4 7.43 -19.89 5.75
N ASP A 5 7.58 -19.91 7.08
CA ASP A 5 6.90 -20.90 7.94
C ASP A 5 5.37 -20.71 7.90
N LYS A 6 4.89 -19.47 7.74
CA LYS A 6 3.46 -19.17 7.55
C LYS A 6 2.95 -19.83 6.27
N TYR A 7 3.69 -19.71 5.16
CA TYR A 7 3.34 -20.38 3.90
C TYR A 7 3.37 -21.91 4.04
N LEU A 8 4.38 -22.46 4.71
CA LEU A 8 4.46 -23.90 4.97
C LEU A 8 3.29 -24.39 5.82
N SER A 9 2.72 -23.58 6.71
CA SER A 9 1.56 -23.92 7.52
C SER A 9 0.24 -24.02 6.73
N LEU A 10 0.16 -23.44 5.54
CA LEU A 10 -1.01 -23.56 4.66
C LEU A 10 -1.11 -24.92 3.97
N LEU A 11 0.03 -25.63 3.85
CA LEU A 11 0.10 -26.88 3.10
C LEU A 11 -0.58 -28.03 3.85
N ASN A 12 -1.47 -28.72 3.16
CA ASN A 12 -2.28 -29.83 3.66
C ASN A 12 -2.39 -30.95 2.59
N GLU A 13 -3.33 -31.87 2.74
CA GLU A 13 -3.55 -32.98 1.78
C GLU A 13 -4.22 -32.52 0.46
N GLU A 14 -4.93 -31.38 0.48
CA GLU A 14 -5.59 -30.81 -0.71
C GLU A 14 -4.68 -29.92 -1.53
N VAL A 15 -3.77 -29.16 -0.84
CA VAL A 15 -2.79 -28.27 -1.46
C VAL A 15 -1.44 -28.57 -0.85
N ASP A 16 -0.59 -29.30 -1.58
CA ASP A 16 0.71 -29.79 -1.12
C ASP A 16 1.90 -28.96 -1.62
N GLY A 17 1.64 -27.92 -2.43
CA GLY A 17 2.59 -26.92 -2.84
C GLY A 17 1.97 -25.55 -3.10
N LEU A 18 2.78 -24.48 -3.05
CA LEU A 18 2.38 -23.13 -3.46
C LEU A 18 3.24 -22.68 -4.64
N LEU A 19 2.61 -21.99 -5.58
CA LEU A 19 3.26 -21.30 -6.69
C LEU A 19 3.13 -19.79 -6.47
N LEU A 20 4.22 -19.14 -6.06
CA LEU A 20 4.26 -17.71 -5.78
C LEU A 20 4.79 -16.97 -7.02
N THR A 21 3.91 -16.24 -7.68
CA THR A 21 4.22 -15.49 -8.90
C THR A 21 4.27 -14.00 -8.67
N SER A 22 3.50 -13.46 -7.72
CA SER A 22 3.53 -12.04 -7.42
C SER A 22 4.85 -11.65 -6.76
N ARG A 23 5.34 -10.43 -7.05
CA ARG A 23 6.51 -9.85 -6.39
C ARG A 23 6.30 -9.78 -4.88
N TYR A 24 5.09 -9.47 -4.46
CA TYR A 24 4.73 -9.25 -3.05
C TYR A 24 4.81 -10.54 -2.24
N SER A 25 4.21 -11.64 -2.72
CA SER A 25 4.26 -12.93 -2.02
C SER A 25 5.66 -13.54 -2.04
N ARG A 26 6.41 -13.36 -3.14
CA ARG A 26 7.82 -13.76 -3.20
C ARG A 26 8.66 -12.97 -2.19
N HIS A 27 8.47 -11.63 -2.14
CA HIS A 27 9.14 -10.78 -1.15
C HIS A 27 8.75 -11.18 0.28
N TYR A 28 7.46 -11.39 0.54
CA TYR A 28 6.98 -11.82 1.85
C TYR A 28 7.62 -13.13 2.31
N GLY A 29 7.61 -14.14 1.45
CA GLY A 29 8.18 -15.47 1.79
C GLY A 29 9.70 -15.50 1.88
N ALA A 30 10.39 -14.78 1.01
CA ALA A 30 11.86 -14.75 0.95
C ALA A 30 12.48 -13.66 1.85
N GLU A 31 11.68 -12.72 2.37
CA GLU A 31 12.11 -11.53 3.12
C GLU A 31 13.15 -10.68 2.33
N PHE A 32 13.14 -10.82 1.01
CA PHE A 32 14.07 -10.16 0.09
C PHE A 32 13.37 -9.79 -1.21
N ASP A 33 13.53 -8.54 -1.63
CA ASP A 33 12.84 -8.00 -2.81
C ASP A 33 13.65 -8.22 -4.08
N ILE A 34 13.06 -8.98 -5.00
CA ILE A 34 13.53 -9.17 -6.38
C ILE A 34 12.35 -8.99 -7.32
N SER A 35 12.51 -8.12 -8.32
CA SER A 35 11.43 -7.80 -9.25
C SER A 35 11.00 -9.00 -10.11
N GLU A 36 11.94 -9.86 -10.52
CA GLU A 36 11.67 -10.98 -11.42
C GLU A 36 11.93 -12.34 -10.76
N GLY A 37 10.99 -13.27 -10.94
CA GLY A 37 11.15 -14.64 -10.46
C GLY A 37 9.83 -15.36 -10.25
N VAL A 38 9.94 -16.62 -9.87
CA VAL A 38 8.84 -17.49 -9.41
C VAL A 38 9.36 -18.33 -8.26
N ALA A 39 8.53 -18.57 -7.24
CA ALA A 39 8.91 -19.47 -6.17
C ALA A 39 7.92 -20.64 -6.04
N VAL A 40 8.45 -21.81 -5.70
CA VAL A 40 7.68 -23.02 -5.34
C VAL A 40 7.97 -23.34 -3.89
N VAL A 41 6.92 -23.47 -3.08
CA VAL A 41 7.00 -23.79 -1.64
C VAL A 41 6.35 -25.13 -1.41
N SER A 42 7.04 -26.07 -0.73
CA SER A 42 6.48 -27.33 -0.28
C SER A 42 7.12 -27.75 1.05
N LYS A 43 6.48 -28.70 1.77
CA LYS A 43 7.06 -29.26 3.03
C LYS A 43 8.35 -30.03 2.80
N LYS A 44 8.66 -30.44 1.57
CA LYS A 44 9.90 -31.16 1.24
C LYS A 44 11.03 -30.25 0.79
N GLY A 45 10.72 -28.99 0.44
CA GLY A 45 11.70 -27.99 0.04
C GLY A 45 11.05 -26.76 -0.59
N CYS A 46 11.84 -25.69 -0.70
CA CYS A 46 11.42 -24.44 -1.30
C CYS A 46 12.45 -24.02 -2.35
N ARG A 47 11.99 -23.64 -3.54
CA ARG A 47 12.84 -23.17 -4.64
C ARG A 47 12.43 -21.80 -5.12
N TYR A 48 13.41 -20.97 -5.43
CA TYR A 48 13.23 -19.66 -6.03
C TYR A 48 13.95 -19.63 -7.39
N PHE A 49 13.25 -19.28 -8.44
CA PHE A 49 13.77 -19.25 -9.81
C PHE A 49 13.85 -17.81 -10.29
N THR A 50 15.01 -17.41 -10.81
CA THR A 50 15.22 -16.09 -11.39
C THR A 50 16.25 -16.16 -12.51
N ASP A 51 16.41 -15.09 -13.28
CA ASP A 51 17.36 -15.06 -14.38
C ASP A 51 18.73 -14.50 -14.00
N SER A 52 19.66 -14.49 -14.98
CA SER A 52 21.04 -14.06 -14.78
C SER A 52 21.21 -12.62 -14.29
N ARG A 53 20.21 -11.76 -14.45
CA ARG A 53 20.25 -10.36 -13.97
C ARG A 53 20.14 -10.26 -12.46
N TYR A 54 19.52 -11.26 -11.83
CA TYR A 54 19.17 -11.23 -10.40
C TYR A 54 19.79 -12.36 -9.58
N ILE A 55 20.39 -13.38 -10.23
CA ILE A 55 20.82 -14.61 -9.55
C ILE A 55 21.81 -14.36 -8.41
N GLU A 56 22.83 -13.52 -8.63
CA GLU A 56 23.84 -13.18 -7.63
C GLU A 56 23.20 -12.49 -6.40
N SER A 57 22.28 -11.54 -6.66
CA SER A 57 21.54 -10.84 -5.59
C SER A 57 20.63 -11.79 -4.83
N ALA A 58 19.96 -12.71 -5.53
CA ALA A 58 19.06 -13.71 -4.96
C ALA A 58 19.84 -14.70 -4.06
N GLU A 59 20.96 -15.24 -4.54
CA GLU A 59 21.81 -16.18 -3.77
C GLU A 59 22.34 -15.54 -2.48
N ASN A 60 22.67 -14.24 -2.51
CA ASN A 60 23.15 -13.51 -1.35
C ASN A 60 22.06 -13.08 -0.38
N GLY A 61 20.85 -12.79 -0.87
CA GLY A 61 19.78 -12.16 -0.09
C GLY A 61 18.69 -13.12 0.39
N ILE A 62 18.25 -14.03 -0.47
CA ILE A 62 17.12 -14.94 -0.20
C ILE A 62 17.53 -16.02 0.79
N LYS A 63 16.69 -16.24 1.81
CA LYS A 63 16.91 -17.29 2.81
C LYS A 63 15.74 -18.27 2.84
N GLY A 64 16.05 -19.54 3.06
CA GLY A 64 15.05 -20.60 3.14
C GLY A 64 14.63 -21.20 1.79
N PHE A 65 15.18 -20.71 0.70
CA PHE A 65 14.95 -21.24 -0.65
C PHE A 65 16.27 -21.70 -1.29
N GLU A 66 16.21 -22.78 -2.05
CA GLU A 66 17.23 -23.12 -3.02
C GLU A 66 17.05 -22.19 -4.24
N VAL A 67 18.01 -21.29 -4.46
CA VAL A 67 17.94 -20.32 -5.57
C VAL A 67 18.54 -20.95 -6.82
N LEU A 68 17.79 -20.98 -7.92
CA LEU A 68 18.19 -21.63 -9.16
C LEU A 68 18.00 -20.70 -10.38
N PRO A 69 18.97 -20.63 -11.30
CA PRO A 69 18.85 -19.79 -12.47
C PRO A 69 17.91 -20.38 -13.52
N ILE A 70 17.20 -19.48 -14.22
CA ILE A 70 16.59 -19.79 -15.52
C ILE A 70 17.48 -19.25 -16.64
N ASN A 71 17.42 -19.87 -17.81
CA ASN A 71 18.10 -19.44 -19.02
C ASN A 71 17.27 -19.83 -20.26
N GLN A 72 17.82 -19.57 -21.47
CA GLN A 72 17.11 -19.86 -22.72
C GLN A 72 16.72 -21.34 -22.91
N PHE A 73 17.36 -22.29 -22.20
CA PHE A 73 17.09 -23.73 -22.27
C PHE A 73 16.25 -24.23 -21.07
N THR A 74 16.23 -23.48 -19.98
CA THR A 74 15.51 -23.82 -18.74
C THR A 74 14.66 -22.65 -18.28
N GLY A 75 13.50 -22.46 -18.92
CA GLY A 75 12.51 -21.45 -18.51
C GLY A 75 11.77 -21.82 -17.23
N PHE A 76 10.90 -20.91 -16.75
CA PHE A 76 10.12 -21.11 -15.53
C PHE A 76 9.33 -22.42 -15.54
N ILE A 77 8.62 -22.76 -16.64
CA ILE A 77 7.83 -23.99 -16.74
C ILE A 77 8.66 -25.23 -16.42
N LYS A 78 9.87 -25.34 -17.01
CA LYS A 78 10.74 -26.49 -16.75
C LYS A 78 11.17 -26.53 -15.28
N ARG A 79 11.59 -25.41 -14.72
CA ARG A 79 12.05 -25.32 -13.33
C ARG A 79 10.94 -25.63 -12.33
N ILE A 80 9.73 -25.16 -12.58
CA ILE A 80 8.56 -25.48 -11.76
C ILE A 80 8.27 -26.99 -11.82
N ASN A 81 8.29 -27.60 -13.03
CA ASN A 81 8.09 -29.03 -13.18
C ASN A 81 9.21 -29.87 -12.52
N ASP A 82 10.46 -29.43 -12.57
CA ASP A 82 11.54 -30.06 -11.83
C ASP A 82 11.25 -30.04 -10.31
N ALA A 83 10.78 -28.92 -9.77
CA ALA A 83 10.38 -28.83 -8.36
C ALA A 83 9.14 -29.70 -8.03
N ILE A 84 8.13 -29.72 -8.90
CA ILE A 84 6.95 -30.60 -8.78
C ILE A 84 7.38 -32.06 -8.66
N ALA A 85 8.27 -32.51 -9.54
CA ALA A 85 8.75 -33.88 -9.55
C ALA A 85 9.60 -34.23 -8.32
N ASP A 86 10.57 -33.39 -7.98
CA ASP A 86 11.50 -33.61 -6.87
C ASP A 86 10.79 -33.61 -5.51
N PHE A 87 9.80 -32.73 -5.35
CA PHE A 87 9.04 -32.59 -4.10
C PHE A 87 7.78 -33.48 -4.09
N GLY A 88 7.41 -34.09 -5.24
CA GLY A 88 6.22 -34.93 -5.37
C GLY A 88 4.94 -34.13 -5.14
N ILE A 89 4.85 -32.94 -5.71
CA ILE A 89 3.67 -32.06 -5.61
C ILE A 89 2.59 -32.53 -6.58
N HIS A 90 1.35 -32.61 -6.12
CA HIS A 90 0.19 -32.98 -6.92
C HIS A 90 -0.73 -31.78 -7.18
N THR A 91 -0.80 -30.86 -6.21
CA THR A 91 -1.66 -29.67 -6.27
C THR A 91 -0.90 -28.43 -5.84
N LEU A 92 -0.85 -27.45 -6.73
CA LEU A 92 -0.27 -26.13 -6.47
C LEU A 92 -1.37 -25.10 -6.19
N GLY A 93 -1.38 -24.52 -4.99
CA GLY A 93 -2.12 -23.31 -4.70
C GLY A 93 -1.43 -22.12 -5.38
N PHE A 94 -2.18 -21.29 -6.10
CA PHE A 94 -1.62 -20.13 -6.80
C PHE A 94 -2.40 -18.84 -6.54
N GLU A 95 -1.80 -17.71 -6.89
CA GLU A 95 -2.35 -16.38 -6.68
C GLU A 95 -3.17 -15.94 -7.90
N GLU A 96 -4.48 -16.23 -7.93
CA GLU A 96 -5.36 -15.92 -9.06
C GLU A 96 -5.50 -14.43 -9.37
N ASN A 97 -5.23 -13.56 -8.40
CA ASN A 97 -5.29 -12.11 -8.60
C ASN A 97 -4.07 -11.53 -9.33
N TYR A 98 -3.00 -12.32 -9.48
CA TYR A 98 -1.73 -11.84 -10.05
C TYR A 98 -1.33 -12.55 -11.34
N LEU A 99 -2.04 -13.61 -11.74
CA LEU A 99 -1.83 -14.24 -13.03
C LEU A 99 -2.78 -13.65 -14.08
N THR A 100 -2.22 -13.34 -15.24
CA THR A 100 -3.07 -13.09 -16.41
C THR A 100 -3.71 -14.40 -16.88
N VAL A 101 -4.85 -14.30 -17.59
CA VAL A 101 -5.52 -15.48 -18.17
C VAL A 101 -4.55 -16.26 -19.07
N GLY A 102 -3.70 -15.58 -19.84
CA GLY A 102 -2.72 -16.23 -20.71
C GLY A 102 -1.67 -17.04 -19.96
N GLU A 103 -1.17 -16.50 -18.84
CA GLU A 103 -0.22 -17.21 -17.96
C GLU A 103 -0.88 -18.41 -17.31
N LEU A 104 -2.09 -18.27 -16.79
CA LEU A 104 -2.86 -19.38 -16.20
C LEU A 104 -3.06 -20.50 -17.21
N MET A 105 -3.54 -20.21 -18.42
CA MET A 105 -3.72 -21.20 -19.49
C MET A 105 -2.40 -21.89 -19.87
N SER A 106 -1.29 -21.14 -19.85
CA SER A 106 0.05 -21.71 -20.10
C SER A 106 0.46 -22.65 -18.98
N TYR A 107 0.24 -22.28 -17.72
CA TYR A 107 0.57 -23.11 -16.57
C TYR A 107 -0.32 -24.37 -16.51
N GLU A 108 -1.63 -24.25 -16.70
CA GLU A 108 -2.55 -25.40 -16.75
C GLU A 108 -2.17 -26.42 -17.83
N LYS A 109 -1.70 -25.94 -19.00
CA LYS A 109 -1.28 -26.79 -20.10
C LYS A 109 0.05 -27.49 -19.87
N ASN A 110 1.00 -26.84 -19.20
CA ASN A 110 2.41 -27.23 -19.21
C ASN A 110 2.96 -27.67 -17.85
N LEU A 111 2.25 -27.43 -16.74
CA LEU A 111 2.66 -27.91 -15.42
C LEU A 111 2.09 -29.30 -15.12
N ASN A 112 2.89 -30.12 -14.46
CA ASN A 112 2.54 -31.51 -14.09
C ASN A 112 1.86 -31.59 -12.71
N ALA A 113 1.11 -30.57 -12.32
CA ALA A 113 0.33 -30.52 -11.08
C ALA A 113 -1.00 -29.83 -11.35
N LYS A 114 -2.02 -30.15 -10.55
CA LYS A 114 -3.30 -29.44 -10.56
C LYS A 114 -3.10 -28.03 -9.98
N LEU A 115 -3.68 -27.01 -10.62
CA LEU A 115 -3.69 -25.64 -10.10
C LEU A 115 -5.00 -25.36 -9.35
N VAL A 116 -4.92 -24.72 -8.20
CA VAL A 116 -6.07 -24.33 -7.37
C VAL A 116 -5.90 -22.86 -6.93
N PRO A 117 -6.92 -22.00 -7.17
CA PRO A 117 -6.92 -20.65 -6.66
C PRO A 117 -6.72 -20.62 -5.14
N PHE A 118 -5.76 -19.83 -4.65
CA PHE A 118 -5.36 -19.83 -3.24
C PHE A 118 -4.88 -18.45 -2.75
N ASN A 119 -5.26 -17.41 -3.48
CA ASN A 119 -4.81 -16.04 -3.20
C ASN A 119 -5.17 -15.55 -1.80
N LYS A 120 -6.39 -15.87 -1.34
CA LYS A 120 -6.88 -15.44 -0.03
C LYS A 120 -6.02 -15.99 1.10
N GLU A 121 -5.63 -17.25 1.03
CA GLU A 121 -4.82 -17.95 2.01
C GLU A 121 -3.39 -17.42 1.99
N ILE A 122 -2.78 -17.30 0.80
CA ILE A 122 -1.40 -16.80 0.62
C ILE A 122 -1.28 -15.37 1.13
N ASN A 123 -2.18 -14.48 0.76
CA ASN A 123 -2.11 -13.06 1.10
C ASN A 123 -2.76 -12.71 2.46
N GLY A 124 -3.53 -13.61 3.04
CA GLY A 124 -4.22 -13.39 4.33
C GLY A 124 -3.27 -13.06 5.49
N PHE A 125 -2.06 -13.61 5.48
CA PHE A 125 -1.06 -13.32 6.51
C PHE A 125 -0.55 -11.87 6.48
N ARG A 126 -0.58 -11.22 5.33
CA ARG A 126 -0.12 -9.84 5.16
C ARG A 126 -1.01 -8.81 5.87
N GLY A 127 -2.25 -9.20 6.18
CA GLY A 127 -3.21 -8.34 6.88
C GLY A 127 -2.81 -7.99 8.32
N VAL A 128 -1.93 -8.80 8.94
CA VAL A 128 -1.39 -8.59 10.30
C VAL A 128 0.13 -8.56 10.21
N LYS A 129 0.73 -7.42 10.57
CA LYS A 129 2.17 -7.21 10.47
C LYS A 129 2.90 -7.70 11.72
N GLU A 130 4.04 -8.35 11.53
CA GLU A 130 5.01 -8.63 12.60
C GLU A 130 5.77 -7.34 12.96
N GLU A 131 6.36 -7.26 14.16
CA GLU A 131 7.01 -6.02 14.63
C GLU A 131 8.12 -5.53 13.69
N TRP A 132 8.92 -6.42 13.11
CA TRP A 132 9.96 -6.02 12.16
C TRP A 132 9.38 -5.42 10.84
N GLU A 133 8.17 -5.80 10.43
CA GLU A 133 7.45 -5.19 9.31
C GLU A 133 6.98 -3.79 9.70
N LEU A 134 6.41 -3.65 10.91
CA LEU A 134 5.99 -2.37 11.47
C LEU A 134 7.16 -1.38 11.57
N ASP A 135 8.36 -1.85 11.95
CA ASP A 135 9.56 -1.00 12.01
C ASP A 135 9.95 -0.45 10.63
N ARG A 136 9.82 -1.26 9.57
CA ARG A 136 10.04 -0.81 8.19
C ARG A 136 8.99 0.22 7.77
N MET A 137 7.74 0.00 8.11
CA MET A 137 6.65 0.94 7.80
C MET A 137 6.78 2.25 8.58
N ARG A 138 7.15 2.20 9.87
CA ARG A 138 7.48 3.42 10.65
C ARG A 138 8.63 4.20 10.00
N LYS A 139 9.64 3.48 9.50
CA LYS A 139 10.78 4.12 8.81
C LYS A 139 10.38 4.72 7.46
N ALA A 140 9.56 4.03 6.67
CA ALA A 140 9.01 4.57 5.43
C ALA A 140 8.20 5.87 5.72
N GLN A 141 7.36 5.85 6.76
CA GLN A 141 6.57 7.01 7.15
C GLN A 141 7.44 8.18 7.67
N GLU A 142 8.50 7.90 8.43
CA GLU A 142 9.47 8.92 8.85
C GLU A 142 10.12 9.62 7.65
N ILE A 143 10.43 8.89 6.59
CA ILE A 143 10.98 9.45 5.35
C ILE A 143 9.95 10.37 4.68
N THR A 144 8.70 9.95 4.62
CA THR A 144 7.58 10.73 4.06
C THR A 144 7.34 12.01 4.86
N ASP A 145 7.34 11.94 6.20
CA ASP A 145 7.21 13.09 7.07
C ASP A 145 8.34 14.13 6.85
N LYS A 146 9.59 13.68 6.72
CA LYS A 146 10.73 14.54 6.42
C LYS A 146 10.63 15.18 5.04
N ALA A 147 10.18 14.42 4.04
CA ALA A 147 10.00 14.94 2.68
C ALA A 147 8.92 16.03 2.66
N PHE A 148 7.83 15.86 3.41
CA PHE A 148 6.82 16.92 3.57
C PHE A 148 7.41 18.19 4.17
N ALA A 149 8.16 18.08 5.26
CA ALA A 149 8.81 19.24 5.88
C ALA A 149 9.79 19.94 4.92
N ASP A 150 10.52 19.17 4.09
CA ASP A 150 11.48 19.70 3.11
C ASP A 150 10.80 20.36 1.90
N VAL A 151 9.61 19.91 1.49
CA VAL A 151 8.90 20.45 0.32
C VAL A 151 8.08 21.70 0.65
N LEU A 152 7.54 21.82 1.87
CA LEU A 152 6.71 22.96 2.28
C LEU A 152 7.30 24.32 1.91
N PRO A 153 8.57 24.65 2.26
CA PRO A 153 9.16 25.95 1.95
C PRO A 153 9.47 26.15 0.46
N ARG A 154 9.27 25.12 -0.37
CA ARG A 154 9.51 25.18 -1.82
C ARG A 154 8.25 25.52 -2.60
N ILE A 155 7.08 25.45 -1.99
CA ILE A 155 5.80 25.82 -2.63
C ILE A 155 5.79 27.32 -2.91
N LYS A 156 5.54 27.70 -4.18
CA LYS A 156 5.54 29.10 -4.60
C LYS A 156 4.42 29.38 -5.59
N VAL A 157 3.82 30.57 -5.48
CA VAL A 157 2.91 31.10 -6.48
C VAL A 157 3.58 31.15 -7.86
N GLY A 158 2.89 30.68 -8.89
CA GLY A 158 3.38 30.62 -10.26
C GLY A 158 4.10 29.34 -10.66
N MET A 159 4.46 28.48 -9.70
CA MET A 159 4.97 27.13 -9.88
C MET A 159 3.85 26.22 -10.44
N THR A 160 4.16 25.34 -11.36
CA THR A 160 3.19 24.34 -11.84
C THR A 160 3.03 23.18 -10.86
N GLU A 161 1.91 22.45 -10.96
CA GLU A 161 1.71 21.24 -10.17
C GLU A 161 2.79 20.18 -10.47
N LEU A 162 3.21 20.06 -11.75
CA LEU A 162 4.32 19.16 -12.18
C LEU A 162 5.66 19.57 -11.55
N GLU A 163 5.98 20.87 -11.49
CA GLU A 163 7.22 21.34 -10.83
C GLU A 163 7.20 21.01 -9.34
N LEU A 164 6.06 21.20 -8.66
CA LEU A 164 5.94 20.84 -7.24
C LEU A 164 6.01 19.33 -7.03
N GLN A 165 5.40 18.54 -7.90
CA GLN A 165 5.50 17.07 -7.85
C GLN A 165 6.96 16.61 -8.00
N ALA A 166 7.73 17.21 -8.92
CA ALA A 166 9.14 16.88 -9.09
C ALA A 166 9.97 17.22 -7.84
N GLU A 167 9.72 18.38 -7.21
CA GLU A 167 10.35 18.76 -5.95
C GLU A 167 10.00 17.80 -4.81
N LEU A 168 8.74 17.38 -4.71
CA LEU A 168 8.29 16.40 -3.72
C LEU A 168 9.00 15.05 -3.92
N ILE A 169 9.03 14.53 -5.14
CA ILE A 169 9.74 13.28 -5.49
C ILE A 169 11.23 13.38 -5.14
N TYR A 170 11.86 14.51 -5.46
CA TYR A 170 13.25 14.75 -5.05
C TYR A 170 13.42 14.70 -3.52
N CYS A 171 12.51 15.32 -2.76
CA CYS A 171 12.57 15.27 -1.30
C CYS A 171 12.39 13.85 -0.75
N LEU A 172 11.50 13.03 -1.35
CA LEU A 172 11.30 11.64 -0.96
C LEU A 172 12.59 10.81 -1.11
N TYR A 173 13.23 10.86 -2.28
CA TYR A 173 14.49 10.13 -2.52
C TYR A 173 15.65 10.69 -1.69
N LYS A 174 15.76 12.02 -1.55
CA LYS A 174 16.79 12.67 -0.73
C LYS A 174 16.75 12.21 0.73
N ASN A 175 15.56 11.95 1.26
CA ASN A 175 15.37 11.48 2.64
C ASN A 175 15.50 9.96 2.82
N GLY A 176 15.81 9.23 1.75
CA GLY A 176 16.12 7.79 1.80
C GLY A 176 15.03 6.86 1.27
N GLY A 177 14.02 7.39 0.58
CA GLY A 177 13.06 6.58 -0.15
C GLY A 177 13.75 5.73 -1.23
N GLN A 178 13.36 4.47 -1.35
CA GLN A 178 13.92 3.50 -2.29
C GLN A 178 13.06 3.32 -3.55
N GLY A 179 11.90 3.96 -3.56
CA GLY A 179 10.92 3.97 -4.63
C GLY A 179 9.71 4.79 -4.17
N LEU A 180 8.75 5.00 -5.04
CA LEU A 180 7.46 5.59 -4.70
C LEU A 180 6.47 4.46 -4.38
N SER A 181 5.62 4.65 -3.37
CA SER A 181 4.53 3.70 -3.06
C SER A 181 3.49 3.67 -4.19
N PHE A 182 3.27 4.84 -4.79
CA PHE A 182 2.38 5.10 -5.93
C PHE A 182 2.81 6.42 -6.59
N ASP A 183 2.23 6.73 -7.74
CA ASP A 183 2.46 8.01 -8.42
C ASP A 183 1.87 9.15 -7.58
N PRO A 184 2.69 10.10 -7.06
CA PRO A 184 2.19 11.15 -6.16
C PRO A 184 1.12 12.02 -6.81
N ILE A 185 0.06 12.30 -6.05
CA ILE A 185 -0.97 13.27 -6.43
C ILE A 185 -0.53 14.63 -5.91
N VAL A 186 -0.34 15.59 -6.83
CA VAL A 186 -0.02 16.98 -6.47
C VAL A 186 -0.91 17.88 -7.31
N VAL A 187 -1.95 18.42 -6.70
CA VAL A 187 -2.97 19.21 -7.37
C VAL A 187 -3.29 20.49 -6.60
N SER A 188 -3.74 21.52 -7.29
CA SER A 188 -3.95 22.84 -6.72
C SER A 188 -5.27 23.50 -7.10
N GLY A 189 -5.80 24.38 -6.25
CA GLY A 189 -7.04 25.12 -6.46
C GLY A 189 -8.21 24.20 -6.83
N PRO A 190 -8.93 24.45 -7.94
CA PRO A 190 -10.06 23.60 -8.36
C PRO A 190 -9.70 22.14 -8.62
N ASN A 191 -8.45 21.84 -9.01
CA ASN A 191 -8.02 20.44 -9.23
C ASN A 191 -8.00 19.62 -7.95
N THR A 192 -7.93 20.24 -6.76
CA THR A 192 -8.02 19.53 -5.48
C THR A 192 -9.38 18.88 -5.25
N SER A 193 -10.43 19.27 -6.01
CA SER A 193 -11.74 18.60 -6.01
C SER A 193 -11.74 17.24 -6.72
N LEU A 194 -10.62 16.85 -7.33
CA LEU A 194 -10.43 15.56 -7.98
C LEU A 194 -9.63 14.63 -7.06
N PRO A 195 -10.23 13.62 -6.41
CA PRO A 195 -9.52 12.75 -5.46
C PRO A 195 -8.26 12.09 -6.03
N HIS A 196 -8.31 11.70 -7.32
CA HIS A 196 -7.20 11.12 -8.07
C HIS A 196 -6.73 12.07 -9.19
N GLY A 197 -6.63 13.37 -8.87
CA GLY A 197 -6.14 14.37 -9.81
C GLY A 197 -4.68 14.11 -10.20
N VAL A 198 -4.34 14.36 -11.45
CA VAL A 198 -2.98 14.21 -11.97
C VAL A 198 -2.36 15.61 -12.08
N ALA A 199 -1.12 15.75 -11.60
CA ALA A 199 -0.36 16.99 -11.70
C ALA A 199 -0.23 17.44 -13.15
N GLY A 200 -0.49 18.72 -13.41
CA GLY A 200 -0.48 19.32 -14.73
C GLY A 200 0.28 20.65 -14.79
N GLU A 201 0.07 21.35 -15.91
CA GLU A 201 0.67 22.68 -16.17
C GLU A 201 -0.06 23.81 -15.43
N ARG A 202 -1.08 23.51 -14.61
CA ARG A 202 -1.77 24.54 -13.83
C ARG A 202 -0.76 25.18 -12.88
N LYS A 203 -0.73 26.50 -12.89
CA LYS A 203 0.11 27.29 -11.97
C LYS A 203 -0.62 27.52 -10.65
N ILE A 204 0.06 27.22 -9.57
CA ILE A 204 -0.37 27.48 -8.20
C ILE A 204 -0.60 29.00 -8.04
N GLN A 205 -1.72 29.37 -7.44
CA GLN A 205 -2.13 30.76 -7.23
C GLN A 205 -2.27 31.06 -5.73
N GLU A 206 -2.18 32.31 -5.39
CA GLU A 206 -2.52 32.81 -4.05
C GLU A 206 -4.02 32.52 -3.76
N GLY A 207 -4.31 31.98 -2.58
CA GLY A 207 -5.65 31.51 -2.19
C GLY A 207 -6.00 30.10 -2.64
N ASP A 208 -5.09 29.38 -3.32
CA ASP A 208 -5.30 27.96 -3.62
C ASP A 208 -5.12 27.07 -2.40
N PHE A 209 -5.90 25.99 -2.33
CA PHE A 209 -5.42 24.77 -1.68
C PHE A 209 -4.45 24.04 -2.60
N VAL A 210 -3.45 23.40 -1.99
CA VAL A 210 -2.58 22.41 -2.63
C VAL A 210 -2.70 21.11 -1.84
N THR A 211 -3.19 20.08 -2.49
CA THR A 211 -3.24 18.72 -1.94
C THR A 211 -2.08 17.92 -2.49
N MET A 212 -1.31 17.37 -1.57
CA MET A 212 -0.19 16.45 -1.84
C MET A 212 -0.49 15.12 -1.17
N ASP A 213 -0.59 14.06 -1.97
CA ASP A 213 -0.80 12.68 -1.53
C ASP A 213 0.33 11.81 -2.09
N PHE A 214 1.12 11.20 -1.21
CA PHE A 214 2.41 10.61 -1.55
C PHE A 214 2.94 9.67 -0.48
N GLY A 215 3.79 8.75 -0.94
CA GLY A 215 4.48 7.82 -0.07
C GLY A 215 5.73 7.24 -0.70
N VAL A 216 6.55 6.56 0.10
CA VAL A 216 7.77 5.88 -0.34
C VAL A 216 7.75 4.40 -0.04
N LEU A 217 8.56 3.66 -0.79
CA LEU A 217 8.99 2.32 -0.45
C LEU A 217 10.26 2.40 0.42
N TYR A 218 10.26 1.66 1.52
CA TYR A 218 11.46 1.39 2.31
C TYR A 218 11.53 -0.10 2.62
N GLN A 219 12.58 -0.76 2.12
CA GLN A 219 12.74 -2.22 2.19
C GLN A 219 11.48 -2.99 1.76
N GLY A 220 10.83 -2.50 0.68
CA GLY A 220 9.64 -3.06 0.07
C GLY A 220 8.31 -2.66 0.71
N TYR A 221 8.29 -2.00 1.86
CA TYR A 221 7.08 -1.55 2.55
C TYR A 221 6.71 -0.12 2.19
N CYS A 222 5.40 0.09 1.98
CA CYS A 222 4.82 1.38 1.64
C CYS A 222 4.64 2.27 2.88
N SER A 223 4.82 3.58 2.69
CA SER A 223 4.18 4.63 3.47
C SER A 223 3.10 5.32 2.66
N ASP A 224 2.29 6.12 3.33
CA ASP A 224 1.20 6.89 2.73
C ASP A 224 0.90 8.14 3.55
N MET A 225 0.63 9.26 2.90
CA MET A 225 0.22 10.48 3.57
C MET A 225 -0.38 11.49 2.61
N THR A 226 -1.55 12.03 2.96
CA THR A 226 -2.10 13.22 2.32
C THR A 226 -2.06 14.42 3.25
N ARG A 227 -1.60 15.54 2.72
CA ARG A 227 -1.74 16.85 3.35
C ARG A 227 -2.28 17.87 2.35
N THR A 228 -3.22 18.69 2.82
CA THR A 228 -3.73 19.86 2.09
C THR A 228 -3.23 21.12 2.79
N VAL A 229 -2.59 22.03 2.07
CA VAL A 229 -2.08 23.32 2.57
C VAL A 229 -2.71 24.47 1.78
N ALA A 230 -2.77 25.66 2.36
CA ALA A 230 -3.22 26.86 1.66
C ALA A 230 -2.02 27.74 1.25
N VAL A 231 -2.14 28.41 0.11
CA VAL A 231 -1.10 29.30 -0.42
C VAL A 231 -1.50 30.77 -0.20
N GLY A 232 -0.69 31.49 0.57
CA GLY A 232 -0.93 32.90 0.92
C GLY A 232 -2.05 33.09 1.95
N TYR A 233 -3.27 32.64 1.65
CA TYR A 233 -4.41 32.70 2.57
C TYR A 233 -5.42 31.57 2.36
N ALA A 234 -6.31 31.36 3.32
CA ALA A 234 -7.48 30.49 3.19
C ALA A 234 -8.75 31.28 3.50
N THR A 235 -9.79 31.10 2.67
CA THR A 235 -11.12 31.69 2.90
C THR A 235 -11.81 31.00 4.10
N GLU A 236 -12.87 31.63 4.63
CA GLU A 236 -13.65 31.02 5.72
C GLU A 236 -14.32 29.71 5.30
N GLU A 237 -14.76 29.59 4.04
CA GLU A 237 -15.30 28.33 3.50
C GLU A 237 -14.22 27.24 3.49
N MET A 238 -13.00 27.55 3.05
CA MET A 238 -11.86 26.62 3.04
C MET A 238 -11.49 26.15 4.46
N LYS A 239 -11.40 27.08 5.41
CA LYS A 239 -11.11 26.74 6.82
C LYS A 239 -12.17 25.83 7.41
N LYS A 240 -13.46 26.18 7.19
CA LYS A 240 -14.59 25.36 7.66
C LYS A 240 -14.55 23.93 7.12
N VAL A 241 -14.34 23.78 5.82
CA VAL A 241 -14.26 22.44 5.19
C VAL A 241 -13.06 21.65 5.71
N TYR A 242 -11.91 22.33 5.87
CA TYR A 242 -10.71 21.71 6.44
C TYR A 242 -10.95 21.17 7.85
N GLU A 243 -11.57 21.97 8.72
CA GLU A 243 -11.89 21.58 10.11
C GLU A 243 -12.86 20.39 10.16
N ILE A 244 -13.85 20.33 9.25
CA ILE A 244 -14.78 19.19 9.16
C ILE A 244 -14.02 17.92 8.77
N VAL A 245 -13.12 17.97 7.79
CA VAL A 245 -12.32 16.81 7.38
C VAL A 245 -11.39 16.39 8.51
N ALA A 246 -10.74 17.32 9.19
CA ALA A 246 -9.88 17.03 10.34
C ALA A 246 -10.67 16.36 11.49
N ALA A 247 -11.87 16.86 11.80
CA ALA A 247 -12.75 16.26 12.79
C ALA A 247 -13.22 14.84 12.39
N ALA A 248 -13.53 14.63 11.11
CA ALA A 248 -13.91 13.32 10.58
C ALA A 248 -12.76 12.31 10.68
N GLN A 249 -11.54 12.74 10.34
CA GLN A 249 -10.35 11.91 10.45
C GLN A 249 -10.12 11.46 11.89
N LEU A 250 -10.22 12.38 12.85
CA LEU A 250 -10.06 12.09 14.26
C LEU A 250 -11.18 11.17 14.80
N ALA A 251 -12.41 11.33 14.31
CA ALA A 251 -13.54 10.47 14.70
C ALA A 251 -13.32 9.02 14.26
N GLY A 252 -12.84 8.80 13.03
CA GLY A 252 -12.49 7.47 12.55
C GLY A 252 -11.29 6.86 13.29
N ILE A 253 -10.25 7.65 13.56
CA ILE A 253 -9.11 7.24 14.40
C ILE A 253 -9.58 6.78 15.78
N ALA A 254 -10.43 7.58 16.44
CA ALA A 254 -10.98 7.25 17.76
C ALA A 254 -11.85 5.99 17.75
N ALA A 255 -12.52 5.69 16.65
CA ALA A 255 -13.31 4.48 16.48
C ALA A 255 -12.46 3.23 16.18
N THR A 256 -11.21 3.41 15.72
CA THR A 256 -10.36 2.31 15.27
C THR A 256 -9.67 1.62 16.44
N LYS A 257 -9.94 0.32 16.60
CA LYS A 257 -9.20 -0.62 17.47
C LYS A 257 -9.45 -2.05 17.03
N ALA A 258 -8.67 -2.98 17.54
CA ALA A 258 -8.85 -4.41 17.25
C ALA A 258 -10.28 -4.87 17.60
N GLY A 259 -10.88 -5.65 16.69
CA GLY A 259 -12.24 -6.19 16.85
C GLY A 259 -13.37 -5.28 16.40
N VAL A 260 -13.13 -4.00 16.11
CA VAL A 260 -14.16 -3.11 15.54
C VAL A 260 -14.33 -3.43 14.05
N ILE A 261 -15.58 -3.47 13.59
CA ILE A 261 -15.92 -3.79 12.21
C ILE A 261 -15.50 -2.63 11.28
N GLY A 262 -14.85 -2.94 10.15
CA GLY A 262 -14.29 -1.91 9.25
C GLY A 262 -15.32 -0.88 8.79
N LYS A 263 -16.56 -1.30 8.47
CA LYS A 263 -17.65 -0.39 8.09
C LYS A 263 -18.10 0.55 9.21
N GLU A 264 -17.92 0.18 10.49
CA GLU A 264 -18.28 1.02 11.63
C GLU A 264 -17.27 2.14 11.84
N ILE A 265 -16.00 1.87 11.52
CA ILE A 265 -14.94 2.89 11.52
C ILE A 265 -15.24 3.94 10.44
N ASP A 266 -15.53 3.50 9.21
CA ASP A 266 -15.95 4.41 8.13
C ASP A 266 -17.18 5.24 8.53
N ALA A 267 -18.19 4.59 9.10
CA ALA A 267 -19.42 5.24 9.50
C ALA A 267 -19.20 6.35 10.54
N ALA A 268 -18.23 6.19 11.46
CA ALA A 268 -17.89 7.21 12.44
C ALA A 268 -17.36 8.50 11.79
N ALA A 269 -16.44 8.37 10.84
CA ALA A 269 -15.91 9.52 10.10
C ALA A 269 -16.95 10.12 9.16
N ARG A 270 -17.64 9.28 8.39
CA ARG A 270 -18.67 9.68 7.43
C ARG A 270 -19.82 10.44 8.09
N LYS A 271 -20.20 10.06 9.32
CA LYS A 271 -21.22 10.76 10.08
C LYS A 271 -20.86 12.22 10.32
N VAL A 272 -19.63 12.54 10.68
CA VAL A 272 -19.18 13.93 10.90
C VAL A 272 -19.35 14.77 9.63
N ILE A 273 -18.94 14.25 8.49
CA ILE A 273 -19.06 14.94 7.19
C ILE A 273 -20.54 15.10 6.79
N THR A 274 -21.36 14.07 7.01
CA THR A 274 -22.79 14.08 6.67
C THR A 274 -23.56 15.05 7.55
N ASP A 275 -23.33 15.05 8.86
CA ASP A 275 -23.98 15.97 9.80
C ASP A 275 -23.64 17.45 9.51
N ALA A 276 -22.45 17.69 8.96
CA ALA A 276 -22.03 19.02 8.52
C ALA A 276 -22.63 19.44 7.14
N GLY A 277 -23.40 18.55 6.48
CA GLY A 277 -24.06 18.83 5.20
C GLY A 277 -23.22 18.54 3.95
N TYR A 278 -22.10 17.80 4.09
CA TYR A 278 -21.16 17.50 2.97
C TYR A 278 -21.12 16.01 2.63
N GLY A 279 -22.08 15.20 3.08
CA GLY A 279 -22.06 13.74 2.89
C GLY A 279 -21.95 13.27 1.44
N GLU A 280 -22.58 13.99 0.49
CA GLU A 280 -22.52 13.69 -0.95
C GLU A 280 -21.13 13.95 -1.59
N TYR A 281 -20.28 14.72 -0.91
CA TYR A 281 -18.94 15.09 -1.36
C TYR A 281 -17.82 14.19 -0.79
N PHE A 282 -18.17 13.13 -0.05
CA PHE A 282 -17.26 12.10 0.43
C PHE A 282 -17.51 10.77 -0.27
N GLY A 283 -16.92 10.61 -1.45
CA GLY A 283 -17.25 9.54 -2.40
C GLY A 283 -16.43 8.26 -2.26
N HIS A 284 -15.46 8.15 -1.33
CA HIS A 284 -14.62 6.96 -1.13
C HIS A 284 -14.72 6.40 0.30
N GLY A 285 -14.00 5.33 0.60
CA GLY A 285 -13.91 4.76 1.95
C GLY A 285 -13.05 5.61 2.88
N TYR A 286 -13.21 5.39 4.19
CA TYR A 286 -12.39 6.08 5.20
C TYR A 286 -10.91 5.77 5.07
N GLY A 287 -10.55 4.57 4.59
CA GLY A 287 -9.17 4.18 4.36
C GLY A 287 -9.03 2.77 3.82
N HIS A 288 -7.77 2.39 3.62
CA HIS A 288 -7.34 1.07 3.17
C HIS A 288 -6.15 0.57 4.01
N SER A 289 -5.93 -0.75 4.03
CA SER A 289 -4.67 -1.28 4.57
C SER A 289 -3.55 -1.13 3.55
N LEU A 290 -2.33 -1.05 4.07
CA LEU A 290 -1.11 -0.98 3.28
C LEU A 290 -0.01 -1.85 3.91
N GLY A 291 1.03 -2.13 3.13
CA GLY A 291 2.16 -2.95 3.55
C GLY A 291 3.18 -3.09 2.44
N LEU A 292 3.32 -4.27 1.86
CA LEU A 292 4.10 -4.51 0.65
C LEU A 292 3.40 -3.94 -0.59
N GLU A 293 2.07 -3.89 -0.58
CA GLU A 293 1.25 -3.17 -1.56
C GLU A 293 0.65 -1.94 -0.90
N ILE A 294 0.40 -0.91 -1.74
CA ILE A 294 -0.27 0.29 -1.26
C ILE A 294 -1.72 0.00 -0.84
N HIS A 295 -2.39 -0.93 -1.49
CA HIS A 295 -3.72 -1.39 -1.13
C HIS A 295 -3.69 -2.86 -0.74
N GLU A 296 -3.87 -3.15 0.53
CA GLU A 296 -4.01 -4.51 1.08
C GLU A 296 -5.35 -4.66 1.82
N ALA A 297 -5.66 -5.87 2.27
CA ALA A 297 -6.78 -6.13 3.18
C ALA A 297 -6.25 -6.32 4.62
N PRO A 298 -7.10 -6.09 5.64
CA PRO A 298 -8.50 -5.61 5.61
C PRO A 298 -8.61 -4.09 5.58
N ASN A 299 -9.73 -3.56 5.06
CA ASN A 299 -9.91 -2.11 4.87
C ASN A 299 -10.99 -1.52 5.80
N PRO A 300 -10.76 -0.35 6.44
CA PRO A 300 -11.79 0.39 7.14
C PRO A 300 -12.66 1.19 6.14
N ASN A 301 -13.58 0.50 5.46
CA ASN A 301 -14.45 1.06 4.43
C ASN A 301 -15.90 0.56 4.55
N PRO A 302 -16.87 1.16 3.84
CA PRO A 302 -18.30 0.80 3.94
C PRO A 302 -18.60 -0.65 3.58
N GLY A 303 -17.74 -1.27 2.75
CA GLY A 303 -17.92 -2.65 2.26
C GLY A 303 -17.36 -3.73 3.19
N ASN A 304 -16.63 -3.38 4.25
CA ASN A 304 -15.99 -4.38 5.12
C ASN A 304 -16.85 -4.76 6.33
N PRO A 305 -17.51 -5.93 6.34
CA PRO A 305 -18.29 -6.42 7.47
C PRO A 305 -17.45 -7.12 8.54
N ASN A 306 -16.12 -7.26 8.34
CA ASN A 306 -15.24 -8.01 9.21
C ASN A 306 -14.55 -7.10 10.23
N PRO A 307 -14.19 -7.64 11.42
CA PRO A 307 -13.42 -6.91 12.40
C PRO A 307 -11.99 -6.63 11.91
N MET A 308 -11.48 -5.45 12.25
CA MET A 308 -10.06 -5.12 12.03
C MET A 308 -9.19 -5.90 13.02
N PRO A 309 -8.17 -6.62 12.55
CA PRO A 309 -7.30 -7.39 13.44
C PRO A 309 -6.27 -6.50 14.13
N LEU A 310 -5.81 -6.94 15.31
CA LEU A 310 -4.66 -6.37 15.98
C LEU A 310 -3.42 -6.46 15.07
N GLY A 311 -2.66 -5.38 14.95
CA GLY A 311 -1.46 -5.30 14.09
C GLY A 311 -1.75 -5.05 12.61
N ALA A 312 -3.01 -4.81 12.22
CA ALA A 312 -3.30 -4.27 10.90
C ALA A 312 -2.78 -2.84 10.78
N VAL A 313 -2.32 -2.47 9.58
CA VAL A 313 -1.89 -1.10 9.28
C VAL A 313 -2.83 -0.53 8.23
N CYS A 314 -3.44 0.62 8.52
CA CYS A 314 -4.39 1.24 7.61
C CYS A 314 -4.27 2.75 7.55
N SER A 315 -4.64 3.32 6.40
CA SER A 315 -4.82 4.76 6.23
C SER A 315 -6.07 5.24 6.96
N ALA A 316 -6.09 6.54 7.27
CA ALA A 316 -7.19 7.27 7.87
C ALA A 316 -7.34 8.60 7.10
N GLU A 317 -8.10 8.59 6.00
CA GLU A 317 -8.01 9.56 4.90
C GLU A 317 -9.36 10.15 4.43
N PRO A 318 -10.28 10.56 5.30
CA PRO A 318 -11.53 11.16 4.82
C PRO A 318 -11.25 12.42 4.02
N GLY A 319 -12.14 12.71 3.06
CA GLY A 319 -12.06 13.91 2.24
C GLY A 319 -13.41 14.51 1.89
N ILE A 320 -13.42 15.81 1.57
CA ILE A 320 -14.56 16.53 1.00
C ILE A 320 -14.07 17.16 -0.30
N TYR A 321 -14.78 16.88 -1.40
CA TYR A 321 -14.41 17.33 -2.73
C TYR A 321 -15.55 18.10 -3.36
N LEU A 322 -15.41 19.44 -3.43
CA LEU A 322 -16.44 20.36 -3.97
C LEU A 322 -16.18 20.62 -5.45
N PRO A 323 -16.98 20.03 -6.37
CA PRO A 323 -16.71 20.09 -7.80
C PRO A 323 -16.52 21.52 -8.32
N GLY A 324 -15.39 21.76 -9.00
CA GLY A 324 -15.04 23.05 -9.60
C GLY A 324 -14.62 24.14 -8.61
N LYS A 325 -14.62 23.83 -7.30
CA LYS A 325 -14.16 24.76 -6.26
C LYS A 325 -12.82 24.34 -5.68
N PHE A 326 -12.83 23.37 -4.79
CA PHE A 326 -11.65 22.78 -4.14
C PHE A 326 -12.02 21.48 -3.42
N GLY A 327 -11.02 20.73 -2.99
CA GLY A 327 -11.15 19.59 -2.10
C GLY A 327 -10.13 19.63 -0.97
N VAL A 328 -10.40 18.83 0.08
CA VAL A 328 -9.52 18.62 1.22
C VAL A 328 -9.47 17.15 1.53
N ARG A 329 -8.27 16.57 1.65
CA ARG A 329 -7.99 15.27 2.26
C ARG A 329 -6.91 15.43 3.31
N ILE A 330 -7.08 14.77 4.45
CA ILE A 330 -6.10 14.70 5.52
C ILE A 330 -5.94 13.22 5.86
N GLU A 331 -4.73 12.71 5.76
CA GLU A 331 -4.45 11.30 5.92
C GLU A 331 -3.29 11.04 6.86
N ASP A 332 -3.46 10.04 7.72
CA ASP A 332 -2.42 9.42 8.50
C ASP A 332 -2.42 7.91 8.31
N VAL A 333 -1.28 7.27 8.49
CA VAL A 333 -1.18 5.81 8.64
C VAL A 333 -1.23 5.46 10.11
N THR A 334 -2.03 4.44 10.41
CA THR A 334 -2.29 3.95 11.77
C THR A 334 -2.03 2.46 11.89
N ILE A 335 -1.48 2.02 13.04
CA ILE A 335 -1.35 0.62 13.43
C ILE A 335 -2.47 0.31 14.43
N VAL A 336 -3.28 -0.69 14.13
CA VAL A 336 -4.42 -1.11 14.97
C VAL A 336 -3.92 -1.80 16.23
N GLY A 337 -4.19 -1.20 17.39
CA GLY A 337 -3.89 -1.73 18.72
C GLY A 337 -5.12 -2.30 19.43
N GLU A 338 -4.95 -2.85 20.63
CA GLU A 338 -6.04 -3.42 21.43
C GLU A 338 -7.06 -2.37 21.87
N ASN A 339 -6.60 -1.18 22.30
CA ASN A 339 -7.43 -0.13 22.90
C ASN A 339 -7.49 1.16 22.06
N GLY A 340 -7.00 1.15 20.85
CA GLY A 340 -6.89 2.29 19.93
C GLY A 340 -5.85 2.04 18.87
N VAL A 341 -5.24 3.11 18.34
CA VAL A 341 -4.22 3.02 17.30
C VAL A 341 -2.92 3.72 17.70
N GLU A 342 -1.80 3.25 17.17
CA GLU A 342 -0.57 4.03 17.05
C GLU A 342 -0.62 4.82 15.73
N ILE A 343 -0.58 6.14 15.78
CA ILE A 343 -0.44 6.98 14.58
C ILE A 343 1.05 7.09 14.26
N ILE A 344 1.48 6.54 13.14
CA ILE A 344 2.90 6.56 12.73
C ILE A 344 3.26 7.79 11.90
N THR A 345 2.29 8.45 11.27
CA THR A 345 2.46 9.76 10.61
C THR A 345 2.63 10.86 11.65
N LYS A 346 3.67 11.68 11.53
CA LYS A 346 4.02 12.73 12.51
C LYS A 346 3.89 14.14 11.96
N SER A 347 3.69 14.31 10.67
CA SER A 347 3.46 15.62 10.03
C SER A 347 2.24 16.32 10.61
N PRO A 348 2.30 17.65 10.85
CA PRO A 348 1.19 18.38 11.45
C PRO A 348 -0.09 18.29 10.61
N LYS A 349 -1.24 18.26 11.31
CA LYS A 349 -2.58 18.14 10.71
C LYS A 349 -3.41 19.43 10.77
N ASN A 350 -2.90 20.47 11.43
CA ASN A 350 -3.52 21.78 11.36
C ASN A 350 -3.33 22.39 9.97
N LEU A 351 -4.25 23.25 9.56
CA LEU A 351 -4.11 23.99 8.30
C LEU A 351 -2.84 24.81 8.30
N ILE A 352 -1.95 24.51 7.37
CA ILE A 352 -0.72 25.26 7.12
C ILE A 352 -0.99 26.26 5.99
N ILE A 353 -0.53 27.49 6.18
CA ILE A 353 -0.54 28.53 5.14
C ILE A 353 0.93 28.78 4.77
N VAL A 354 1.30 28.57 3.52
CA VAL A 354 2.62 28.73 2.95
C VAL A 354 2.71 29.98 2.08
#